data_799c3b251ad65dc349ff9aa72fc8cd4a
#
_entry.id   799c3b251ad65dc349ff9aa72fc8cd4a
#
_cell.length_a   1.000
_cell.length_b   1.000
_cell.length_c   1.000
_cell.angle_alpha   90.00
_cell.angle_beta   90.00
_cell.angle_gamma   90.00
#
_symmetry.space_group_name_H-M   'P 1'
#
loop_
_entity.id
_entity.type
_entity.pdbx_description
1 polymer ?
#
loop_
_entity_poly.entity_id
_entity_poly.type
_entity_poly.pdbx_seq_one_letter_code
_entity_poly.pdbx_strand_id
1 'polypeptide(L)'
;MKEIKAMDKVYLEEYDVHVNPYLTYAQIQAIVNGVKGLDSWAEREQNIDMCVLAFATDIPTEKLEELGHDALLQSGLINAVCGEIKNLFSVYEAIEYTESTKRALAQIIKALPKYQEQFDAVVKKYGKPSTK
;
A
#
# COMPACT_ATOMS: atom_id res chain seq x y z
N MET A 1 -25.11 -13.03 20.07
CA MET A 1 -24.54 -12.08 19.10
C MET A 1 -25.42 -12.02 17.87
N LYS A 2 -25.66 -10.83 17.36
CA LYS A 2 -26.40 -10.70 16.10
C LYS A 2 -25.59 -11.25 14.93
N GLU A 3 -26.29 -11.66 13.89
CA GLU A 3 -25.64 -12.09 12.65
C GLU A 3 -24.75 -10.99 12.09
N ILE A 4 -23.51 -11.35 11.73
CA ILE A 4 -22.54 -10.41 11.16
C ILE A 4 -22.68 -10.44 9.65
N LYS A 5 -22.91 -9.28 9.05
CA LYS A 5 -23.04 -9.12 7.61
C LYS A 5 -22.04 -8.08 7.10
N ALA A 6 -21.56 -8.30 5.88
CA ALA A 6 -20.81 -7.27 5.18
C ALA A 6 -21.73 -6.06 4.92
N MET A 7 -21.17 -4.88 4.84
CA MET A 7 -21.93 -3.70 4.46
C MET A 7 -22.41 -3.82 3.02
N ASP A 8 -23.59 -3.27 2.77
CA ASP A 8 -24.14 -3.22 1.42
C ASP A 8 -23.27 -2.37 0.51
N LYS A 9 -23.25 -2.72 -0.76
CA LYS A 9 -22.57 -1.92 -1.77
C LYS A 9 -23.27 -0.58 -1.91
N VAL A 10 -22.51 0.47 -2.19
CA VAL A 10 -23.01 1.82 -2.43
C VAL A 10 -23.19 2.00 -3.94
N TYR A 11 -24.36 2.44 -4.34
CA TYR A 11 -24.62 2.73 -5.75
C TYR A 11 -24.37 4.22 -6.04
N LEU A 12 -23.47 4.49 -6.96
CA LEU A 12 -23.22 5.83 -7.45
C LEU A 12 -24.05 6.06 -8.71
N GLU A 13 -25.20 6.65 -8.53
CA GLU A 13 -26.19 6.83 -9.60
C GLU A 13 -25.62 7.61 -10.79
N GLU A 14 -24.84 8.66 -10.51
CA GLU A 14 -24.23 9.50 -11.53
C GLU A 14 -23.37 8.72 -12.52
N TYR A 15 -22.74 7.65 -12.06
CA TYR A 15 -21.81 6.85 -12.87
C TYR A 15 -22.35 5.45 -13.17
N ASP A 16 -23.50 5.08 -12.60
CA ASP A 16 -24.04 3.73 -12.69
C ASP A 16 -22.98 2.68 -12.25
N VAL A 17 -22.42 2.91 -11.08
CA VAL A 17 -21.34 2.09 -10.53
C VAL A 17 -21.69 1.68 -9.11
N HIS A 18 -21.50 0.40 -8.79
CA HIS A 18 -21.61 -0.11 -7.42
C HIS A 18 -20.23 -0.16 -6.79
N VAL A 19 -20.11 0.33 -5.56
CA VAL A 19 -18.87 0.41 -4.81
C VAL A 19 -18.97 -0.46 -3.57
N ASN A 20 -18.00 -1.32 -3.38
CA ASN A 20 -17.83 -2.04 -2.11
C ASN A 20 -17.15 -1.07 -1.13
N PRO A 21 -17.78 -0.73 0.02
CA PRO A 21 -17.23 0.29 0.91
C PRO A 21 -16.02 -0.15 1.73
N TYR A 22 -15.60 -1.41 1.61
CA TYR A 22 -14.42 -1.92 2.29
C TYR A 22 -13.55 -2.73 1.35
N LEU A 23 -12.24 -2.46 1.39
CA LEU A 23 -11.24 -3.31 0.77
C LEU A 23 -10.93 -4.48 1.69
N THR A 24 -10.72 -5.67 1.13
CA THR A 24 -10.25 -6.82 1.91
C THR A 24 -8.76 -6.66 2.23
N TYR A 25 -8.29 -7.39 3.24
CA TYR A 25 -6.87 -7.41 3.59
C TYR A 25 -6.02 -7.82 2.38
N ALA A 26 -6.44 -8.85 1.64
CA ALA A 26 -5.73 -9.32 0.45
C ALA A 26 -5.66 -8.24 -0.63
N GLN A 27 -6.74 -7.47 -0.82
CA GLN A 27 -6.75 -6.37 -1.78
C GLN A 27 -5.80 -5.26 -1.37
N ILE A 28 -5.78 -4.90 -0.09
CA ILE A 28 -4.85 -3.90 0.44
C ILE A 28 -3.40 -4.36 0.21
N GLN A 29 -3.08 -5.60 0.51
CA GLN A 29 -1.74 -6.14 0.30
C GLN A 29 -1.35 -6.16 -1.18
N ALA A 30 -2.30 -6.48 -2.07
CA ALA A 30 -2.05 -6.44 -3.51
C ALA A 30 -1.71 -5.03 -3.98
N ILE A 31 -2.42 -4.01 -3.48
CA ILE A 31 -2.15 -2.61 -3.81
C ILE A 31 -0.76 -2.21 -3.30
N VAL A 32 -0.44 -2.52 -2.06
CA VAL A 32 0.87 -2.21 -1.46
C VAL A 32 1.99 -2.86 -2.27
N ASN A 33 1.83 -4.11 -2.65
CA ASN A 33 2.82 -4.81 -3.46
C ASN A 33 2.96 -4.19 -4.85
N GLY A 34 1.86 -3.70 -5.42
CA GLY A 34 1.87 -3.06 -6.74
C GLY A 34 2.62 -1.73 -6.79
N VAL A 35 2.77 -1.03 -5.65
CA VAL A 35 3.51 0.24 -5.60
C VAL A 35 4.97 0.07 -5.19
N LYS A 36 5.38 -1.13 -4.81
CA LYS A 36 6.79 -1.40 -4.50
C LYS A 36 7.65 -1.17 -5.74
N GLY A 37 8.73 -0.42 -5.57
CA GLY A 37 9.65 -0.13 -6.65
C GLY A 37 9.25 1.05 -7.53
N LEU A 38 8.08 1.64 -7.31
CA LEU A 38 7.70 2.87 -7.98
C LEU A 38 8.29 4.05 -7.21
N ASP A 39 9.12 4.84 -7.86
CA ASP A 39 9.84 5.95 -7.22
C ASP A 39 9.03 7.24 -7.21
N SER A 40 8.19 7.44 -8.23
CA SER A 40 7.37 8.64 -8.37
C SER A 40 6.09 8.51 -7.54
N TRP A 41 5.78 9.52 -6.74
CA TRP A 41 4.52 9.57 -6.01
C TRP A 41 3.32 9.58 -6.97
N ALA A 42 3.46 10.27 -8.11
CA ALA A 42 2.40 10.31 -9.12
C ALA A 42 2.10 8.92 -9.69
N GLU A 43 3.13 8.12 -9.95
CA GLU A 43 2.96 6.74 -10.42
C GLU A 43 2.29 5.87 -9.36
N ARG A 44 2.65 6.06 -8.09
CA ARG A 44 2.04 5.35 -6.97
C ARG A 44 0.56 5.67 -6.85
N GLU A 45 0.20 6.96 -6.87
CA GLU A 45 -1.18 7.40 -6.78
C GLU A 45 -2.01 6.86 -7.94
N GLN A 46 -1.47 6.91 -9.16
CA GLN A 46 -2.14 6.36 -10.33
C GLN A 46 -2.39 4.86 -10.17
N ASN A 47 -1.42 4.13 -9.69
CA ASN A 47 -1.55 2.68 -9.47
C ASN A 47 -2.58 2.38 -8.38
N ILE A 48 -2.55 3.13 -7.27
CA ILE A 48 -3.51 2.97 -6.17
C ILE A 48 -4.92 3.23 -6.69
N ASP A 49 -5.14 4.33 -7.40
CA ASP A 49 -6.46 4.69 -7.93
C ASP A 49 -7.02 3.59 -8.84
N MET A 50 -6.20 3.11 -9.77
CA MET A 50 -6.65 2.08 -10.70
C MET A 50 -6.94 0.75 -10.01
N CYS A 51 -6.13 0.38 -9.03
CA CYS A 51 -6.37 -0.82 -8.23
C CYS A 51 -7.64 -0.71 -7.39
N VAL A 52 -7.87 0.45 -6.79
CA VAL A 52 -9.08 0.70 -5.99
C VAL A 52 -10.32 0.55 -6.88
N LEU A 53 -10.32 1.14 -8.07
CA LEU A 53 -11.44 1.00 -9.00
C LEU A 53 -11.64 -0.45 -9.41
N ALA A 54 -10.57 -1.17 -9.70
CA ALA A 54 -10.66 -2.57 -10.11
C ALA A 54 -11.18 -3.47 -8.98
N PHE A 55 -10.77 -3.23 -7.73
CA PHE A 55 -11.15 -4.08 -6.60
C PHE A 55 -12.49 -3.72 -5.97
N ALA A 56 -12.78 -2.43 -5.90
CA ALA A 56 -13.93 -1.95 -5.13
C ALA A 56 -15.17 -1.66 -5.97
N THR A 57 -15.07 -1.69 -7.29
CA THR A 57 -16.22 -1.40 -8.16
C THR A 57 -16.55 -2.57 -9.08
N ASP A 58 -17.73 -2.50 -9.67
CA ASP A 58 -18.18 -3.45 -10.69
C ASP A 58 -17.80 -3.06 -12.12
N ILE A 59 -16.92 -2.07 -12.27
CA ILE A 59 -16.45 -1.66 -13.59
C ILE A 59 -15.50 -2.72 -14.14
N PRO A 60 -15.72 -3.23 -15.37
CA PRO A 60 -14.80 -4.20 -15.94
C PRO A 60 -13.39 -3.63 -16.11
N THR A 61 -12.38 -4.45 -15.86
CA THR A 61 -10.98 -4.03 -15.95
C THR A 61 -10.64 -3.49 -17.34
N GLU A 62 -11.17 -4.11 -18.38
CA GLU A 62 -10.97 -3.68 -19.77
C GLU A 62 -11.48 -2.26 -20.00
N LYS A 63 -12.60 -1.91 -19.34
CA LYS A 63 -13.16 -0.56 -19.47
C LYS A 63 -12.28 0.45 -18.74
N LEU A 64 -11.73 0.11 -17.60
CA LEU A 64 -10.80 0.95 -16.86
C LEU A 64 -9.54 1.22 -17.69
N GLU A 65 -9.00 0.19 -18.31
CA GLU A 65 -7.81 0.32 -19.16
C GLU A 65 -8.09 1.17 -20.40
N GLU A 66 -9.26 0.97 -21.02
CA GLU A 66 -9.68 1.73 -22.21
C GLU A 66 -9.80 3.22 -21.90
N LEU A 67 -10.41 3.59 -20.79
CA LEU A 67 -10.60 4.98 -20.40
C LEU A 67 -9.31 5.64 -19.93
N GLY A 68 -8.51 4.93 -19.16
CA GLY A 68 -7.27 5.43 -18.59
C GLY A 68 -7.45 6.30 -17.36
N HIS A 69 -6.38 6.46 -16.61
CA HIS A 69 -6.40 7.18 -15.33
C HIS A 69 -6.87 8.62 -15.44
N ASP A 70 -6.36 9.36 -16.42
CA ASP A 70 -6.68 10.79 -16.55
C ASP A 70 -8.17 11.02 -16.81
N ALA A 71 -8.77 10.24 -17.69
CA ALA A 71 -10.21 10.36 -17.97
C ALA A 71 -11.04 10.01 -16.74
N LEU A 72 -10.67 8.96 -16.03
CA LEU A 72 -11.36 8.53 -14.82
C LEU A 72 -11.23 9.58 -13.70
N LEU A 73 -10.08 10.21 -13.59
CA LEU A 73 -9.84 11.26 -12.60
C LEU A 73 -10.65 12.52 -12.95
N GLN A 74 -10.58 12.96 -14.18
CA GLN A 74 -11.25 14.18 -14.64
C GLN A 74 -12.78 14.06 -14.61
N SER A 75 -13.31 12.85 -14.76
CA SER A 75 -14.76 12.61 -14.65
C SER A 75 -15.29 12.75 -13.23
N GLY A 76 -14.40 12.76 -12.24
CA GLY A 76 -14.78 12.76 -10.82
C GLY A 76 -15.04 11.36 -10.26
N LEU A 77 -14.98 10.33 -11.08
CA LEU A 77 -15.28 8.94 -10.64
C LEU A 77 -14.33 8.46 -9.55
N ILE A 78 -13.03 8.70 -9.73
CA ILE A 78 -12.03 8.26 -8.74
C ILE A 78 -12.34 8.86 -7.38
N ASN A 79 -12.56 10.17 -7.33
CA ASN A 79 -12.87 10.84 -6.05
C ASN A 79 -14.19 10.36 -5.46
N ALA A 80 -15.20 10.12 -6.29
CA ALA A 80 -16.49 9.62 -5.83
C ALA A 80 -16.37 8.22 -5.22
N VAL A 81 -15.63 7.33 -5.89
CA VAL A 81 -15.41 5.96 -5.40
C VAL A 81 -14.57 5.97 -4.13
N CYS A 82 -13.45 6.69 -4.14
CA CYS A 82 -12.57 6.74 -2.96
C CYS A 82 -13.27 7.32 -1.74
N GLY A 83 -14.18 8.28 -1.94
CA GLY A 83 -14.97 8.85 -0.86
C GLY A 83 -15.92 7.86 -0.19
N GLU A 84 -16.28 6.77 -0.86
CA GLU A 84 -17.17 5.74 -0.32
C GLU A 84 -16.44 4.61 0.38
N ILE A 85 -15.12 4.51 0.22
CA ILE A 85 -14.33 3.43 0.81
C ILE A 85 -13.88 3.81 2.21
N LYS A 86 -14.38 3.08 3.19
CA LYS A 86 -14.19 3.41 4.60
C LYS A 86 -12.81 3.10 5.15
N ASN A 87 -12.09 2.18 4.53
CA ASN A 87 -10.75 1.77 4.98
C ASN A 87 -9.65 2.07 3.95
N LEU A 88 -9.87 3.06 3.10
CA LEU A 88 -8.85 3.46 2.13
C LEU A 88 -7.55 3.91 2.80
N PHE A 89 -7.65 4.57 3.95
CA PHE A 89 -6.48 4.99 4.70
C PHE A 89 -5.55 3.84 5.08
N SER A 90 -6.08 2.62 5.21
CA SER A 90 -5.26 1.44 5.52
C SER A 90 -4.25 1.13 4.41
N VAL A 91 -4.56 1.47 3.16
CA VAL A 91 -3.61 1.33 2.04
C VAL A 91 -2.41 2.26 2.26
N TYR A 92 -2.67 3.53 2.55
CA TYR A 92 -1.62 4.53 2.74
C TYR A 92 -0.78 4.24 3.98
N GLU A 93 -1.41 3.81 5.07
CA GLU A 93 -0.69 3.40 6.27
C GLU A 93 0.21 2.21 6.01
N ALA A 94 -0.26 1.22 5.26
CA ALA A 94 0.52 0.04 4.93
C ALA A 94 1.73 0.38 4.04
N ILE A 95 1.56 1.29 3.09
CA ILE A 95 2.65 1.78 2.25
C ILE A 95 3.68 2.52 3.10
N GLU A 96 3.24 3.43 3.96
CA GLU A 96 4.12 4.18 4.85
C GLU A 96 4.90 3.27 5.79
N TYR A 97 4.23 2.29 6.36
CA TYR A 97 4.90 1.29 7.21
C TYR A 97 5.99 0.54 6.46
N THR A 98 5.69 0.08 5.25
CA THR A 98 6.65 -0.65 4.43
C THR A 98 7.87 0.21 4.12
N GLU A 99 7.68 1.47 3.77
CA GLU A 99 8.78 2.39 3.46
C GLU A 99 9.60 2.75 4.69
N SER A 100 8.94 2.98 5.82
CA SER A 100 9.62 3.23 7.09
C SER A 100 10.51 2.06 7.48
N THR A 101 10.01 0.84 7.31
CA THR A 101 10.76 -0.37 7.58
C THR A 101 11.97 -0.48 6.65
N LYS A 102 11.81 -0.19 5.36
CA LYS A 102 12.92 -0.18 4.41
C LYS A 102 13.99 0.84 4.79
N ARG A 103 13.58 2.06 5.18
CA ARG A 103 14.51 3.10 5.61
C ARG A 103 15.29 2.69 6.85
N ALA A 104 14.59 2.13 7.84
CA ALA A 104 15.23 1.65 9.07
C ALA A 104 16.23 0.54 8.77
N LEU A 105 15.86 -0.42 7.93
CA LEU A 105 16.73 -1.50 7.53
C LEU A 105 17.96 -0.99 6.77
N ALA A 106 17.78 -0.03 5.85
CA ALA A 106 18.88 0.59 5.12
C ALA A 106 19.86 1.28 6.06
N GLN A 107 19.36 1.98 7.09
CA GLN A 107 20.20 2.62 8.10
C GLN A 107 20.98 1.59 8.92
N ILE A 108 20.35 0.48 9.28
CA ILE A 108 21.02 -0.62 9.99
C ILE A 108 22.15 -1.19 9.12
N ILE A 109 21.88 -1.45 7.86
CA ILE A 109 22.87 -1.97 6.92
C ILE A 109 24.06 -1.02 6.79
N LYS A 110 23.81 0.29 6.68
CA LYS A 110 24.89 1.31 6.63
C LYS A 110 25.72 1.34 7.90
N ALA A 111 25.11 1.07 9.04
CA ALA A 111 25.78 1.11 10.34
C ALA A 111 26.53 -0.20 10.66
N LEU A 112 26.27 -1.30 9.95
CA LEU A 112 26.89 -2.59 10.23
C LEU A 112 28.43 -2.55 10.27
N PRO A 113 29.13 -1.92 9.32
CA PRO A 113 30.59 -1.86 9.39
C PRO A 113 31.09 -1.17 10.66
N LYS A 114 30.39 -0.13 11.11
CA LYS A 114 30.73 0.59 12.34
C LYS A 114 30.53 -0.29 13.57
N TYR A 115 29.43 -1.04 13.63
CA TYR A 115 29.18 -1.98 14.70
C TYR A 115 30.22 -3.10 14.72
N GLN A 116 30.63 -3.57 13.55
CA GLN A 116 31.66 -4.58 13.42
C GLN A 116 33.00 -4.08 13.95
N GLU A 117 33.38 -2.83 13.65
CA GLU A 117 34.60 -2.22 14.19
C GLU A 117 34.56 -2.13 15.72
N GLN A 118 33.42 -1.72 16.27
CA GLN A 118 33.24 -1.65 17.72
C GLN A 118 33.36 -3.01 18.37
N PHE A 119 32.76 -4.03 17.77
CA PHE A 119 32.84 -5.38 18.24
C PHE A 119 34.29 -5.89 18.21
N ASP A 120 34.98 -5.69 17.12
CA ASP A 120 36.39 -6.09 16.97
C ASP A 120 37.28 -5.40 18.00
N ALA A 121 37.04 -4.11 18.28
CA ALA A 121 37.78 -3.37 19.29
C ALA A 121 37.58 -3.96 20.68
N VAL A 122 36.37 -4.35 21.01
CA VAL A 122 36.03 -5.01 22.28
C VAL A 122 36.73 -6.35 22.40
N VAL A 123 36.69 -7.15 21.34
CA VAL A 123 37.36 -8.46 21.31
C VAL A 123 38.87 -8.29 21.47
N LYS A 124 39.46 -7.31 20.80
CA LYS A 124 40.88 -7.02 20.90
C LYS A 124 41.29 -6.58 22.31
N LYS A 125 40.44 -5.75 22.97
CA LYS A 125 40.71 -5.23 24.29
C LYS A 125 40.55 -6.28 25.41
N TYR A 126 39.51 -7.10 25.29
CA TYR A 126 39.15 -8.04 26.38
C TYR A 126 39.47 -9.49 26.06
N GLY A 127 40.13 -9.74 24.93
CA GLY A 127 40.45 -11.08 24.48
C GLY A 127 39.28 -11.73 23.72
N LYS A 128 39.56 -12.93 23.23
CA LYS A 128 38.56 -13.63 22.42
C LYS A 128 37.35 -14.00 23.26
N PRO A 129 36.13 -13.86 22.70
CA PRO A 129 34.97 -14.49 23.33
C PRO A 129 35.26 -15.96 23.50
N SER A 130 34.84 -16.52 24.61
CA SER A 130 35.09 -17.94 24.87
C SER A 130 34.22 -18.82 23.98
N THR A 131 34.53 -18.79 22.75
CA THR A 131 34.02 -19.75 21.79
C THR A 131 35.12 -20.72 21.48
N LYS A 132 35.13 -21.70 22.16
CA LYS A 132 36.05 -22.75 21.78
C LYS A 132 35.40 -23.70 20.82
#